data_9ef826de091e76774d7ba6b3bce37ce1
#
_entry.id   9ef826de091e76774d7ba6b3bce37ce1
#
_cell.length_a   1.000
_cell.length_b   1.000
_cell.length_c   1.000
_cell.angle_alpha   90.00
_cell.angle_beta   90.00
_cell.angle_gamma   90.00
#
_symmetry.space_group_name_H-M   'P 1'
#
loop_
_entity.id
_entity.type
_entity.pdbx_description
1 polymer ?
#
loop_
_entity_poly.entity_id
_entity_poly.type
_entity_poly.pdbx_seq_one_letter_code
_entity_poly.pdbx_strand_id
1 'polypeptide(L)'
;MANPARNKVSRRNLVSPLQRIVNLLSMPALALVTALVLGAVVIFITSGRLETVGEAYWGLLRGAFIKQRSFSESLVATIPYVLLSLGLAVGFKAGLFNIGVEGQFYMGALSAAWAGQAIQGLPAIIHLPLVLLVGAAGGAIWAGIPGYLKAKTGAHEVISTMMMNYVAFRLTEVIISGPLRASTGSTIQTPRISSEAELWSLWDIPARLADPLNALGVGLVLGFLAWVIARAVRGKSQTANGKLQTANSKSQTASDDAQHVSRITYHASRHSSLAIAAVVAIVAFFALPPLTRLWWPFTDQYDRLHLGLALAVLAAVGVWWLLWKTTIGFELRTVGANPNAARYAGMSITRNVVLGMAISGALAGLAGTTEVIGVSICRCLPLFFSSGYGFDSIAIALLGRNNPFGILASSFLFGAMRNGADLMELTSGVSKHIISLIQALVLLFVAAPAVVRWLYRIKGGARPEEAPLTRGWGG
;
A
#
# COMPACT_ATOMS: atom_id res chain seq x y z
N MET A 1 -23.61 10.62 -61.05
CA MET A 1 -22.85 11.55 -60.23
C MET A 1 -22.57 10.87 -58.88
N ALA A 2 -21.38 10.36 -58.69
CA ALA A 2 -20.98 9.62 -57.50
C ALA A 2 -20.32 10.59 -56.51
N ASN A 3 -20.82 10.62 -55.26
CA ASN A 3 -20.30 11.43 -54.19
C ASN A 3 -19.22 10.63 -53.45
N PRO A 4 -17.93 11.04 -53.46
CA PRO A 4 -16.90 10.33 -52.71
C PRO A 4 -16.83 10.88 -51.28
N ALA A 5 -17.62 10.31 -50.36
CA ALA A 5 -17.42 10.50 -48.94
C ALA A 5 -16.08 9.86 -48.53
N ARG A 6 -15.01 10.63 -48.59
CA ARG A 6 -13.68 10.25 -48.09
C ARG A 6 -13.73 9.92 -46.61
N ASN A 7 -13.59 8.64 -46.33
CA ASN A 7 -13.25 8.11 -45.03
C ASN A 7 -11.97 8.79 -44.46
N LYS A 8 -12.15 9.83 -43.66
CA LYS A 8 -11.09 10.33 -42.77
C LYS A 8 -10.97 9.37 -41.61
N VAL A 9 -10.26 8.26 -41.81
CA VAL A 9 -9.70 7.49 -40.72
C VAL A 9 -8.80 8.45 -39.95
N SER A 10 -9.28 8.89 -38.77
CA SER A 10 -8.53 9.69 -37.82
C SER A 10 -7.23 8.94 -37.50
N ARG A 11 -6.10 9.44 -37.98
CA ARG A 11 -4.78 9.02 -37.53
C ARG A 11 -4.75 9.24 -36.01
N ARG A 12 -5.08 8.21 -35.23
CA ARG A 12 -4.73 8.15 -33.81
C ARG A 12 -3.21 8.33 -33.75
N ASN A 13 -2.76 9.52 -33.38
CA ASN A 13 -1.38 9.79 -33.10
C ASN A 13 -0.92 8.73 -32.09
N LEU A 14 -0.08 7.80 -32.55
CA LEU A 14 0.60 6.83 -31.71
C LEU A 14 1.57 7.61 -30.84
N VAL A 15 1.04 8.13 -29.73
CA VAL A 15 1.85 8.78 -28.70
C VAL A 15 2.86 7.74 -28.21
N SER A 16 4.16 8.03 -28.37
CA SER A 16 5.23 7.13 -27.97
C SER A 16 5.08 6.78 -26.48
N PRO A 17 5.51 5.57 -26.04
CA PRO A 17 5.46 5.18 -24.63
C PRO A 17 6.10 6.21 -23.71
N LEU A 18 7.21 6.83 -24.15
CA LEU A 18 7.92 7.87 -23.43
C LEU A 18 7.04 9.14 -23.26
N GLN A 19 6.36 9.56 -24.30
CA GLN A 19 5.47 10.71 -24.29
C GLN A 19 4.25 10.51 -23.39
N ARG A 20 3.76 9.25 -23.27
CA ARG A 20 2.71 8.88 -22.30
C ARG A 20 3.21 8.99 -20.87
N ILE A 21 4.44 8.56 -20.58
CA ILE A 21 5.05 8.66 -19.26
C ILE A 21 5.27 10.13 -18.89
N VAL A 22 5.82 10.94 -19.80
CA VAL A 22 6.04 12.37 -19.59
C VAL A 22 4.71 13.09 -19.31
N ASN A 23 3.67 12.83 -20.09
CA ASN A 23 2.34 13.41 -19.85
C ASN A 23 1.67 12.92 -18.55
N LEU A 24 2.00 11.71 -18.12
CA LEU A 24 1.50 11.16 -16.86
C LEU A 24 2.15 11.83 -15.64
N LEU A 25 3.45 12.09 -15.70
CA LEU A 25 4.24 12.62 -14.59
C LEU A 25 4.31 14.14 -14.55
N SER A 26 4.02 14.84 -15.66
CA SER A 26 4.20 16.29 -15.76
C SER A 26 3.36 17.09 -14.73
N MET A 27 2.08 16.77 -14.57
CA MET A 27 1.21 17.48 -13.62
C MET A 27 1.61 17.23 -12.15
N PRO A 28 1.84 15.99 -11.68
CA PRO A 28 2.37 15.75 -10.35
C PRO A 28 3.72 16.42 -10.09
N ALA A 29 4.63 16.39 -11.06
CA ALA A 29 5.94 17.05 -10.94
C ALA A 29 5.82 18.57 -10.82
N LEU A 30 4.96 19.20 -11.62
CA LEU A 30 4.71 20.64 -11.53
C LEU A 30 4.05 21.02 -10.19
N ALA A 31 3.13 20.21 -9.68
CA ALA A 31 2.52 20.41 -8.38
C ALA A 31 3.58 20.37 -7.25
N LEU A 32 4.48 19.39 -7.30
CA LEU A 32 5.58 19.26 -6.36
C LEU A 32 6.54 20.46 -6.43
N VAL A 33 6.97 20.84 -7.63
CA VAL A 33 7.86 22.00 -7.82
C VAL A 33 7.21 23.27 -7.30
N THR A 34 5.93 23.49 -7.60
CA THR A 34 5.19 24.67 -7.10
C THR A 34 5.12 24.68 -5.57
N ALA A 35 4.85 23.54 -4.94
CA ALA A 35 4.82 23.42 -3.49
C ALA A 35 6.19 23.68 -2.85
N LEU A 36 7.28 23.18 -3.46
CA LEU A 36 8.65 23.44 -3.01
C LEU A 36 9.00 24.93 -3.15
N VAL A 37 8.64 25.58 -4.27
CA VAL A 37 8.88 27.02 -4.44
C VAL A 37 8.12 27.85 -3.40
N LEU A 38 6.86 27.52 -3.13
CA LEU A 38 6.10 28.18 -2.06
C LEU A 38 6.68 27.90 -0.67
N GLY A 39 7.13 26.69 -0.43
CA GLY A 39 7.88 26.33 0.79
C GLY A 39 9.14 27.18 0.96
N ALA A 40 9.91 27.40 -0.12
CA ALA A 40 11.06 28.28 -0.12
C ALA A 40 10.68 29.74 0.24
N VAL A 41 9.56 30.24 -0.31
CA VAL A 41 9.04 31.58 0.02
C VAL A 41 8.67 31.67 1.51
N VAL A 42 8.01 30.64 2.05
CA VAL A 42 7.65 30.62 3.47
C VAL A 42 8.91 30.61 4.35
N ILE A 43 9.90 29.76 4.04
CA ILE A 43 11.18 29.74 4.75
C ILE A 43 11.87 31.10 4.68
N PHE A 44 11.89 31.75 3.52
CA PHE A 44 12.47 33.08 3.36
C PHE A 44 11.74 34.13 4.20
N ILE A 45 10.42 34.14 4.18
CA ILE A 45 9.62 35.13 4.97
C ILE A 45 9.86 34.90 6.50
N THR A 46 9.98 33.67 6.94
CA THR A 46 10.13 33.34 8.37
C THR A 46 11.57 33.54 8.88
N SER A 47 12.58 33.33 8.03
CA SER A 47 14.00 33.45 8.40
C SER A 47 14.63 34.81 8.06
N GLY A 48 14.06 35.51 7.09
CA GLY A 48 14.62 36.77 6.55
C GLY A 48 15.93 36.62 5.77
N ARG A 49 16.40 35.36 5.54
CA ARG A 49 17.69 35.05 4.91
C ARG A 49 17.54 34.03 3.80
N LEU A 50 18.09 34.35 2.64
CA LEU A 50 18.07 33.45 1.49
C LEU A 50 18.97 32.21 1.69
N GLU A 51 20.06 32.37 2.41
CA GLU A 51 20.99 31.28 2.77
C GLU A 51 20.29 30.16 3.53
N THR A 52 19.39 30.51 4.47
CA THR A 52 18.61 29.53 5.24
C THR A 52 17.72 28.66 4.36
N VAL A 53 17.22 29.17 3.24
CA VAL A 53 16.46 28.38 2.27
C VAL A 53 17.34 27.30 1.65
N GLY A 54 18.57 27.67 1.25
CA GLY A 54 19.55 26.73 0.69
C GLY A 54 19.95 25.67 1.70
N GLU A 55 20.26 26.07 2.93
CA GLU A 55 20.61 25.17 4.03
C GLU A 55 19.46 24.22 4.38
N ALA A 56 18.22 24.69 4.41
CA ALA A 56 17.05 23.88 4.68
C ALA A 56 16.84 22.78 3.61
N TYR A 57 16.87 23.14 2.35
CA TYR A 57 16.71 22.15 1.29
C TYR A 57 17.91 21.22 1.15
N TRP A 58 19.13 21.71 1.39
CA TRP A 58 20.31 20.86 1.44
C TRP A 58 20.25 19.91 2.62
N GLY A 59 19.84 20.39 3.80
CA GLY A 59 19.59 19.55 4.99
C GLY A 59 18.54 18.46 4.72
N LEU A 60 17.45 18.84 4.06
CA LEU A 60 16.38 17.91 3.65
C LEU A 60 16.92 16.79 2.75
N LEU A 61 17.64 17.15 1.67
CA LEU A 61 18.22 16.17 0.74
C LEU A 61 19.27 15.28 1.40
N ARG A 62 20.15 15.90 2.20
CA ARG A 62 21.20 15.17 2.92
C ARG A 62 20.60 14.21 3.95
N GLY A 63 19.56 14.63 4.66
CA GLY A 63 18.84 13.82 5.65
C GLY A 63 18.02 12.71 5.01
N ALA A 64 17.52 12.89 3.78
CA ALA A 64 16.77 11.89 3.08
C ALA A 64 17.64 10.81 2.41
N PHE A 65 18.84 11.19 1.87
CA PHE A 65 19.56 10.32 0.95
C PHE A 65 21.06 10.15 1.23
N ILE A 66 21.72 11.16 1.79
CA ILE A 66 23.20 11.24 1.75
C ILE A 66 23.85 10.82 3.08
N LYS A 67 23.27 11.19 4.21
CA LYS A 67 23.77 10.81 5.53
C LYS A 67 23.73 9.29 5.68
N GLN A 68 24.68 8.73 6.42
CA GLN A 68 24.72 7.29 6.71
C GLN A 68 23.35 6.78 7.19
N ARG A 69 22.86 5.70 6.61
CA ARG A 69 21.54 5.08 6.84
C ARG A 69 20.31 5.92 6.45
N SER A 70 20.47 7.15 5.98
CA SER A 70 19.33 8.02 5.64
C SER A 70 18.43 7.40 4.58
N PHE A 71 19.01 6.73 3.58
CA PHE A 71 18.23 6.06 2.55
C PHE A 71 17.39 4.92 3.13
N SER A 72 17.95 4.09 4.01
CA SER A 72 17.22 3.02 4.70
C SER A 72 16.12 3.59 5.59
N GLU A 73 16.38 4.65 6.34
CA GLU A 73 15.37 5.32 7.19
C GLU A 73 14.24 5.94 6.34
N SER A 74 14.55 6.49 5.17
CA SER A 74 13.54 6.96 4.22
C SER A 74 12.67 5.82 3.70
N LEU A 75 13.24 4.64 3.45
CA LEU A 75 12.48 3.44 3.09
C LEU A 75 11.60 2.94 4.25
N VAL A 76 12.11 2.97 5.48
CA VAL A 76 11.34 2.60 6.69
C VAL A 76 10.14 3.54 6.86
N ALA A 77 10.36 4.87 6.76
CA ALA A 77 9.29 5.86 6.84
C ALA A 77 8.25 5.73 5.70
N THR A 78 8.62 5.12 4.59
CA THR A 78 7.74 4.88 3.43
C THR A 78 6.70 3.78 3.70
N ILE A 79 7.01 2.79 4.55
CA ILE A 79 6.20 1.58 4.73
C ILE A 79 4.74 1.89 5.15
N PRO A 80 4.49 2.65 6.23
CA PRO A 80 3.12 2.99 6.62
C PRO A 80 2.38 3.76 5.53
N TYR A 81 3.06 4.70 4.87
CA TYR A 81 2.48 5.49 3.79
C TYR A 81 1.99 4.64 2.61
N VAL A 82 2.77 3.63 2.20
CA VAL A 82 2.36 2.71 1.13
C VAL A 82 1.08 1.99 1.51
N LEU A 83 1.03 1.37 2.68
CA LEU A 83 -0.09 0.55 3.11
C LEU A 83 -1.37 1.39 3.28
N LEU A 84 -1.28 2.56 3.93
CA LEU A 84 -2.39 3.50 4.11
C LEU A 84 -2.93 4.00 2.77
N SER A 85 -2.04 4.44 1.87
CA SER A 85 -2.42 4.97 0.57
C SER A 85 -3.00 3.90 -0.36
N LEU A 86 -2.53 2.65 -0.27
CA LEU A 86 -3.15 1.52 -0.97
C LEU A 86 -4.58 1.27 -0.47
N GLY A 87 -4.81 1.35 0.84
CA GLY A 87 -6.14 1.26 1.43
C GLY A 87 -7.07 2.33 0.87
N LEU A 88 -6.61 3.58 0.84
CA LEU A 88 -7.34 4.70 0.25
C LEU A 88 -7.63 4.48 -1.24
N ALA A 89 -6.66 3.98 -2.00
CA ALA A 89 -6.86 3.72 -3.43
C ALA A 89 -7.94 2.67 -3.69
N VAL A 90 -8.06 1.64 -2.84
CA VAL A 90 -9.16 0.67 -2.90
C VAL A 90 -10.49 1.36 -2.64
N GLY A 91 -10.58 2.19 -1.59
CA GLY A 91 -11.76 3.00 -1.29
C GLY A 91 -12.17 3.88 -2.46
N PHE A 92 -11.25 4.69 -3.00
CA PHE A 92 -11.51 5.57 -4.15
C PHE A 92 -11.97 4.80 -5.40
N LYS A 93 -11.40 3.62 -5.66
CA LYS A 93 -11.85 2.77 -6.77
C LYS A 93 -13.23 2.17 -6.55
N ALA A 94 -13.65 2.01 -5.30
CA ALA A 94 -15.00 1.60 -4.91
C ALA A 94 -15.99 2.78 -4.82
N GLY A 95 -15.57 4.01 -5.16
CA GLY A 95 -16.38 5.22 -5.09
C GLY A 95 -16.61 5.72 -3.66
N LEU A 96 -15.73 5.36 -2.72
CA LEU A 96 -15.83 5.69 -1.31
C LEU A 96 -14.70 6.61 -0.89
N PHE A 97 -15.03 7.65 -0.13
CA PHE A 97 -14.04 8.58 0.40
C PHE A 97 -13.78 8.28 1.89
N ASN A 98 -12.75 7.47 2.16
CA ASN A 98 -12.41 7.03 3.50
C ASN A 98 -11.42 7.99 4.19
N ILE A 99 -11.93 9.02 4.91
CA ILE A 99 -11.08 9.89 5.74
C ILE A 99 -10.73 9.23 7.08
N GLY A 100 -11.40 8.11 7.42
CA GLY A 100 -11.20 7.36 8.66
C GLY A 100 -9.93 6.51 8.72
N VAL A 101 -9.09 6.59 7.71
CA VAL A 101 -7.90 5.75 7.59
C VAL A 101 -6.92 5.95 8.75
N GLU A 102 -6.87 7.15 9.34
CA GLU A 102 -6.07 7.44 10.53
C GLU A 102 -6.58 6.65 11.75
N GLY A 103 -7.89 6.65 12.02
CA GLY A 103 -8.48 5.86 13.11
C GLY A 103 -8.33 4.35 12.89
N GLN A 104 -8.39 3.88 11.65
CA GLN A 104 -8.16 2.48 11.29
C GLN A 104 -6.71 2.07 11.53
N PHE A 105 -5.78 2.98 11.27
CA PHE A 105 -4.36 2.84 11.59
C PHE A 105 -4.14 2.69 13.12
N TYR A 106 -4.80 3.55 13.92
CA TYR A 106 -4.77 3.46 15.37
C TYR A 106 -5.33 2.13 15.89
N MET A 107 -6.47 1.71 15.38
CA MET A 107 -7.09 0.45 15.81
C MET A 107 -6.30 -0.78 15.38
N GLY A 108 -5.64 -0.74 14.22
CA GLY A 108 -4.72 -1.77 13.79
C GLY A 108 -3.49 -1.86 14.70
N ALA A 109 -2.88 -0.70 15.03
CA ALA A 109 -1.74 -0.61 15.95
C ALA A 109 -2.09 -1.12 17.34
N LEU A 110 -3.25 -0.73 17.87
CA LEU A 110 -3.73 -1.17 19.19
C LEU A 110 -3.97 -2.68 19.24
N SER A 111 -4.64 -3.23 18.21
CA SER A 111 -4.90 -4.66 18.09
C SER A 111 -3.61 -5.46 17.98
N ALA A 112 -2.64 -4.96 17.21
CA ALA A 112 -1.33 -5.58 17.06
C ALA A 112 -0.51 -5.53 18.35
N ALA A 113 -0.50 -4.39 19.05
CA ALA A 113 0.17 -4.25 20.34
C ALA A 113 -0.40 -5.22 21.38
N TRP A 114 -1.72 -5.34 21.43
CA TRP A 114 -2.38 -6.32 22.31
C TRP A 114 -2.01 -7.77 21.94
N ALA A 115 -2.12 -8.17 20.67
CA ALA A 115 -1.83 -9.52 20.23
C ALA A 115 -0.35 -9.88 20.40
N GLY A 116 0.56 -8.95 20.06
CA GLY A 116 2.01 -9.15 20.19
C GLY A 116 2.50 -9.27 21.63
N GLN A 117 1.73 -8.78 22.60
CA GLN A 117 2.05 -8.87 24.04
C GLN A 117 1.29 -10.02 24.72
N ALA A 118 -0.01 -10.17 24.45
CA ALA A 118 -0.87 -11.11 25.17
C ALA A 118 -0.60 -12.57 24.78
N ILE A 119 -0.18 -12.81 23.54
CA ILE A 119 0.09 -14.15 23.03
C ILE A 119 1.60 -14.39 23.18
N GLN A 120 2.00 -15.30 24.09
CA GLN A 120 3.39 -15.64 24.34
C GLN A 120 3.65 -17.11 24.03
N GLY A 121 4.92 -17.46 23.82
CA GLY A 121 5.35 -18.86 23.62
C GLY A 121 5.12 -19.41 22.21
N LEU A 122 4.66 -18.59 21.25
CA LEU A 122 4.55 -19.00 19.86
C LEU A 122 5.87 -18.74 19.11
N PRO A 123 6.30 -19.65 18.22
CA PRO A 123 7.42 -19.40 17.31
C PRO A 123 7.15 -18.19 16.41
N ALA A 124 8.20 -17.44 16.05
CA ALA A 124 8.08 -16.20 15.25
C ALA A 124 7.34 -16.43 13.91
N ILE A 125 7.51 -17.59 13.30
CA ILE A 125 6.84 -17.96 12.03
C ILE A 125 5.31 -18.02 12.14
N ILE A 126 4.76 -18.22 13.34
CA ILE A 126 3.32 -18.22 13.60
C ILE A 126 2.89 -16.92 14.22
N HIS A 127 3.68 -16.42 15.18
CA HIS A 127 3.32 -15.21 15.94
C HIS A 127 3.28 -13.96 15.08
N LEU A 128 4.28 -13.74 14.23
CA LEU A 128 4.33 -12.58 13.34
C LEU A 128 3.15 -12.52 12.35
N PRO A 129 2.82 -13.57 11.57
CA PRO A 129 1.62 -13.55 10.73
C PRO A 129 0.31 -13.36 11.52
N LEU A 130 0.22 -13.96 12.72
CA LEU A 130 -0.96 -13.80 13.57
C LEU A 130 -1.16 -12.33 13.98
N VAL A 131 -0.11 -11.64 14.43
CA VAL A 131 -0.16 -10.23 14.80
C VAL A 131 -0.51 -9.35 13.61
N LEU A 132 0.04 -9.64 12.41
CA LEU A 132 -0.32 -8.95 11.17
C LEU A 132 -1.81 -9.13 10.83
N LEU A 133 -2.34 -10.34 10.98
CA LEU A 133 -3.77 -10.62 10.73
C LEU A 133 -4.68 -9.96 11.75
N VAL A 134 -4.32 -9.97 13.04
CA VAL A 134 -5.11 -9.33 14.10
C VAL A 134 -5.15 -7.82 13.91
N GLY A 135 -4.03 -7.19 13.57
CA GLY A 135 -3.99 -5.76 13.28
C GLY A 135 -4.77 -5.39 12.03
N ALA A 136 -4.65 -6.18 10.96
CA ALA A 136 -5.47 -6.01 9.75
C ALA A 136 -6.98 -6.15 10.05
N ALA A 137 -7.35 -7.14 10.86
CA ALA A 137 -8.73 -7.34 11.27
C ALA A 137 -9.26 -6.18 12.12
N GLY A 138 -8.46 -5.64 13.06
CA GLY A 138 -8.80 -4.46 13.85
C GLY A 138 -9.13 -3.26 12.97
N GLY A 139 -8.28 -2.96 11.99
CA GLY A 139 -8.54 -1.90 11.02
C GLY A 139 -9.75 -2.18 10.12
N ALA A 140 -9.92 -3.44 9.67
CA ALA A 140 -11.04 -3.84 8.81
C ALA A 140 -12.40 -3.72 9.52
N ILE A 141 -12.49 -4.18 10.77
CA ILE A 141 -13.71 -4.10 11.60
C ILE A 141 -14.05 -2.63 11.84
N TRP A 142 -13.04 -1.81 12.19
CA TRP A 142 -13.24 -0.39 12.42
C TRP A 142 -13.76 0.34 11.19
N ALA A 143 -13.21 0.06 10.02
CA ALA A 143 -13.68 0.60 8.74
C ALA A 143 -15.04 0.04 8.30
N GLY A 144 -15.34 -1.19 8.70
CA GLY A 144 -16.60 -1.87 8.39
C GLY A 144 -17.80 -1.15 9.00
N ILE A 145 -17.63 -0.50 10.17
CA ILE A 145 -18.71 0.25 10.85
C ILE A 145 -19.25 1.37 9.96
N PRO A 146 -18.46 2.38 9.54
CA PRO A 146 -18.98 3.44 8.66
C PRO A 146 -19.37 2.89 7.27
N GLY A 147 -18.71 1.84 6.79
CA GLY A 147 -19.09 1.15 5.55
C GLY A 147 -20.51 0.56 5.63
N TYR A 148 -20.84 -0.09 6.74
CA TYR A 148 -22.17 -0.64 6.98
C TYR A 148 -23.21 0.47 7.14
N LEU A 149 -22.91 1.52 7.90
CA LEU A 149 -23.79 2.68 8.05
C LEU A 149 -24.11 3.30 6.69
N LYS A 150 -23.09 3.56 5.86
CA LYS A 150 -23.29 4.05 4.49
C LYS A 150 -24.20 3.15 3.68
N ALA A 151 -23.96 1.84 3.72
CA ALA A 151 -24.68 0.87 2.90
C ALA A 151 -26.16 0.69 3.32
N LYS A 152 -26.47 0.84 4.62
CA LYS A 152 -27.81 0.59 5.15
C LYS A 152 -28.65 1.86 5.34
N THR A 153 -28.04 2.94 5.80
CA THR A 153 -28.75 4.18 6.15
C THR A 153 -28.51 5.31 5.13
N GLY A 154 -27.57 5.13 4.19
CA GLY A 154 -27.17 6.21 3.30
C GLY A 154 -26.33 7.30 3.98
N ALA A 155 -25.87 7.08 5.23
CA ALA A 155 -25.06 8.05 5.96
C ALA A 155 -23.86 8.51 5.14
N HIS A 156 -23.50 9.79 5.29
CA HIS A 156 -22.38 10.35 4.55
C HIS A 156 -21.06 9.77 5.08
N GLU A 157 -20.36 9.00 4.24
CA GLU A 157 -19.16 8.25 4.63
C GLU A 157 -18.03 9.14 5.14
N VAL A 158 -17.86 10.34 4.56
CA VAL A 158 -16.84 11.30 4.97
C VAL A 158 -17.03 11.71 6.43
N ILE A 159 -18.28 12.05 6.83
CA ILE A 159 -18.58 12.47 8.20
C ILE A 159 -18.40 11.30 9.17
N SER A 160 -19.00 10.15 8.85
CA SER A 160 -18.92 8.97 9.72
C SER A 160 -17.50 8.47 9.90
N THR A 161 -16.68 8.41 8.82
CA THR A 161 -15.28 7.98 8.92
C THR A 161 -14.41 8.99 9.67
N MET A 162 -14.64 10.30 9.49
CA MET A 162 -13.93 11.34 10.23
C MET A 162 -14.25 11.28 11.74
N MET A 163 -15.52 11.12 12.11
CA MET A 163 -15.91 11.00 13.52
C MET A 163 -15.31 9.75 14.16
N MET A 164 -15.23 8.65 13.42
CA MET A 164 -14.58 7.42 13.88
C MET A 164 -13.07 7.58 14.17
N ASN A 165 -12.37 8.56 13.58
CA ASN A 165 -11.00 8.89 13.96
C ASN A 165 -10.94 9.39 15.42
N TYR A 166 -11.81 10.33 15.78
CA TYR A 166 -11.83 10.86 17.14
C TYR A 166 -12.17 9.78 18.18
N VAL A 167 -13.12 8.89 17.85
CA VAL A 167 -13.43 7.74 18.69
C VAL A 167 -12.21 6.82 18.84
N ALA A 168 -11.49 6.52 17.74
CA ALA A 168 -10.29 5.70 17.78
C ALA A 168 -9.19 6.32 18.63
N PHE A 169 -8.96 7.64 18.52
CA PHE A 169 -7.94 8.34 19.31
C PHE A 169 -8.26 8.25 20.81
N ARG A 170 -9.49 8.56 21.21
CA ARG A 170 -9.90 8.51 22.62
C ARG A 170 -9.93 7.09 23.16
N LEU A 171 -10.41 6.12 22.36
CA LEU A 171 -10.41 4.72 22.78
C LEU A 171 -8.97 4.21 23.00
N THR A 172 -8.06 4.53 22.08
CA THR A 172 -6.65 4.16 22.19
C THR A 172 -6.02 4.81 23.42
N GLU A 173 -6.29 6.09 23.68
CA GLU A 173 -5.82 6.81 24.86
C GLU A 173 -6.26 6.15 26.17
N VAL A 174 -7.55 5.81 26.29
CA VAL A 174 -8.11 5.12 27.46
C VAL A 174 -7.47 3.75 27.67
N ILE A 175 -7.31 2.96 26.58
CA ILE A 175 -6.78 1.61 26.67
C ILE A 175 -5.27 1.62 27.00
N ILE A 176 -4.48 2.52 26.41
CA ILE A 176 -3.03 2.62 26.69
C ILE A 176 -2.77 3.22 28.08
N SER A 177 -3.61 4.15 28.54
CA SER A 177 -3.46 4.75 29.88
C SER A 177 -3.98 3.85 31.01
N GLY A 178 -4.79 2.86 30.69
CA GLY A 178 -5.45 1.95 31.63
C GLY A 178 -4.99 0.49 31.48
N PRO A 179 -5.81 -0.40 30.84
CA PRO A 179 -5.61 -1.83 30.88
C PRO A 179 -4.36 -2.32 30.13
N LEU A 180 -3.85 -1.58 29.15
CA LEU A 180 -2.63 -1.91 28.41
C LEU A 180 -1.45 -1.01 28.77
N ARG A 181 -1.48 -0.35 29.90
CA ARG A 181 -0.36 0.49 30.35
C ARG A 181 0.84 -0.35 30.77
N ALA A 182 2.05 0.01 30.32
CA ALA A 182 3.27 -0.56 30.84
C ALA A 182 3.43 -0.24 32.35
N SER A 183 3.82 -1.23 33.13
CA SER A 183 4.01 -1.10 34.59
C SER A 183 5.27 -0.29 34.96
N THR A 184 6.20 -0.13 34.02
CA THR A 184 7.49 0.53 34.21
C THR A 184 7.68 1.66 33.19
N GLY A 185 8.28 2.77 33.64
CA GLY A 185 8.61 3.93 32.81
C GLY A 185 7.71 5.14 33.05
N SER A 186 8.23 6.34 32.72
CA SER A 186 7.54 7.64 32.85
C SER A 186 6.62 7.93 31.68
N THR A 187 6.84 7.29 30.53
CA THR A 187 6.06 7.47 29.31
C THR A 187 4.81 6.59 29.32
N ILE A 188 3.67 7.14 28.94
CA ILE A 188 2.43 6.36 28.78
C ILE A 188 2.52 5.60 27.46
N GLN A 189 2.66 4.28 27.56
CA GLN A 189 2.80 3.37 26.43
C GLN A 189 2.40 1.96 26.82
N THR A 190 2.17 1.09 25.83
CA THR A 190 1.98 -0.34 26.08
C THR A 190 3.30 -0.98 26.49
N PRO A 191 3.30 -2.16 27.12
CA PRO A 191 4.49 -2.96 27.26
C PRO A 191 5.10 -3.29 25.88
N ARG A 192 6.40 -3.61 25.86
CA ARG A 192 7.07 -4.08 24.66
C ARG A 192 6.44 -5.38 24.17
N ILE A 193 6.23 -5.50 22.88
CA ILE A 193 5.78 -6.75 22.25
C ILE A 193 6.86 -7.83 22.35
N SER A 194 6.44 -9.08 22.22
CA SER A 194 7.34 -10.22 22.19
C SER A 194 8.31 -10.15 20.99
N SER A 195 9.56 -10.57 21.19
CA SER A 195 10.59 -10.59 20.14
C SER A 195 10.22 -11.46 18.93
N GLU A 196 9.39 -12.47 19.15
CA GLU A 196 8.88 -13.39 18.11
C GLU A 196 7.82 -12.69 17.23
N ALA A 197 7.18 -11.62 17.72
CA ALA A 197 6.21 -10.83 16.98
C ALA A 197 6.84 -9.66 16.20
N GLU A 198 8.12 -9.36 16.41
CA GLU A 198 8.80 -8.26 15.73
C GLU A 198 9.06 -8.57 14.26
N LEU A 199 8.91 -7.56 13.38
CA LEU A 199 9.34 -7.65 12.00
C LEU A 199 10.86 -7.79 11.93
N TRP A 200 11.33 -8.80 11.23
CA TRP A 200 12.77 -9.07 11.11
C TRP A 200 13.47 -7.93 10.38
N SER A 201 14.49 -7.36 11.03
CA SER A 201 15.39 -6.42 10.38
C SER A 201 16.25 -7.15 9.36
N LEU A 202 16.63 -6.51 8.26
CA LEU A 202 17.38 -7.18 7.20
C LEU A 202 18.74 -7.67 7.68
N TRP A 203 19.38 -6.95 8.60
CA TRP A 203 20.68 -7.38 9.17
C TRP A 203 20.54 -8.63 10.05
N ASP A 204 19.38 -8.89 10.66
CA ASP A 204 19.14 -9.99 11.59
C ASP A 204 18.67 -11.28 10.90
N ILE A 205 18.36 -11.23 9.61
CA ILE A 205 17.84 -12.39 8.86
C ILE A 205 18.76 -13.63 8.97
N PRO A 206 20.09 -13.53 8.85
CA PRO A 206 20.94 -14.71 8.99
C PRO A 206 20.85 -15.38 10.38
N ALA A 207 20.75 -14.58 11.44
CA ALA A 207 20.59 -15.09 12.80
C ALA A 207 19.19 -15.71 13.01
N ARG A 208 18.15 -15.08 12.50
CA ARG A 208 16.78 -15.60 12.56
C ARG A 208 16.59 -16.89 11.77
N LEU A 209 17.23 -17.02 10.60
CA LEU A 209 17.20 -18.25 9.80
C LEU A 209 18.10 -19.37 10.37
N ALA A 210 18.96 -19.08 11.34
CA ALA A 210 19.67 -20.13 12.06
C ALA A 210 18.76 -20.99 12.93
N ASP A 211 17.59 -20.48 13.35
CA ASP A 211 16.55 -21.24 14.01
C ASP A 211 15.86 -22.17 12.99
N PRO A 212 15.85 -23.50 13.21
CA PRO A 212 15.25 -24.45 12.28
C PRO A 212 13.76 -24.22 12.04
N LEU A 213 12.99 -23.74 13.04
CA LEU A 213 11.56 -23.48 12.87
C LEU A 213 11.32 -22.30 11.93
N ASN A 214 12.13 -21.25 12.04
CA ASN A 214 12.04 -20.09 11.13
C ASN A 214 12.47 -20.46 9.71
N ALA A 215 13.55 -21.23 9.55
CA ALA A 215 14.02 -21.72 8.25
C ALA A 215 12.97 -22.62 7.59
N LEU A 216 12.34 -23.53 8.35
CA LEU A 216 11.24 -24.37 7.87
C LEU A 216 10.05 -23.53 7.39
N GLY A 217 9.65 -22.54 8.17
CA GLY A 217 8.53 -21.68 7.83
C GLY A 217 8.78 -20.86 6.58
N VAL A 218 9.95 -20.25 6.44
CA VAL A 218 10.33 -19.53 5.22
C VAL A 218 10.39 -20.48 4.02
N GLY A 219 10.94 -21.69 4.19
CA GLY A 219 10.94 -22.72 3.16
C GLY A 219 9.52 -23.09 2.70
N LEU A 220 8.58 -23.26 3.62
CA LEU A 220 7.18 -23.56 3.31
C LEU A 220 6.49 -22.41 2.56
N VAL A 221 6.75 -21.17 2.97
CA VAL A 221 6.21 -19.97 2.27
C VAL A 221 6.74 -19.90 0.85
N LEU A 222 8.05 -20.08 0.64
CA LEU A 222 8.66 -20.08 -0.69
C LEU A 222 8.15 -21.24 -1.55
N GLY A 223 7.99 -22.43 -0.95
CA GLY A 223 7.38 -23.59 -1.60
C GLY A 223 5.95 -23.31 -2.05
N PHE A 224 5.14 -22.71 -1.19
CA PHE A 224 3.77 -22.29 -1.55
C PHE A 224 3.74 -21.26 -2.68
N LEU A 225 4.59 -20.24 -2.63
CA LEU A 225 4.72 -19.26 -3.71
C LEU A 225 5.13 -19.92 -5.03
N ALA A 226 6.09 -20.83 -5.00
CA ALA A 226 6.51 -21.60 -6.17
C ALA A 226 5.35 -22.44 -6.74
N TRP A 227 4.54 -23.04 -5.88
CA TRP A 227 3.33 -23.77 -6.29
C TRP A 227 2.30 -22.86 -6.97
N VAL A 228 2.01 -21.67 -6.39
CA VAL A 228 1.09 -20.69 -6.99
C VAL A 228 1.58 -20.24 -8.36
N ILE A 229 2.87 -19.90 -8.47
CA ILE A 229 3.49 -19.47 -9.74
C ILE A 229 3.45 -20.61 -10.78
N ALA A 230 3.85 -21.82 -10.40
CA ALA A 230 3.83 -22.98 -11.28
C ALA A 230 2.41 -23.28 -11.80
N ARG A 231 1.40 -23.12 -10.94
CA ARG A 231 -0.02 -23.30 -11.32
C ARG A 231 -0.50 -22.19 -12.25
N ALA A 232 -0.11 -20.92 -12.00
CA ALA A 232 -0.49 -19.80 -12.85
C ALA A 232 0.14 -19.85 -14.26
N VAL A 233 1.41 -20.26 -14.36
CA VAL A 233 2.12 -20.41 -15.63
C VAL A 233 1.49 -21.55 -16.47
N ARG A 234 1.16 -22.67 -15.83
CA ARG A 234 0.55 -23.82 -16.52
C ARG A 234 -0.87 -23.55 -16.98
N GLY A 235 -1.67 -22.81 -16.19
CA GLY A 235 -3.02 -22.40 -16.61
C GLY A 235 -3.01 -21.62 -17.93
N LYS A 236 -1.99 -20.76 -18.14
CA LYS A 236 -1.81 -20.04 -19.41
C LYS A 236 -1.40 -20.95 -20.57
N SER A 237 -0.56 -21.95 -20.33
CA SER A 237 -0.13 -22.91 -21.36
C SER A 237 -1.29 -23.81 -21.82
N GLN A 238 -2.15 -24.25 -20.93
CA GLN A 238 -3.32 -25.06 -21.28
C GLN A 238 -4.36 -24.27 -22.06
N THR A 239 -4.57 -22.98 -21.75
CA THR A 239 -5.49 -22.11 -22.49
C THR A 239 -4.97 -21.83 -23.90
N ALA A 240 -3.66 -21.73 -24.09
CA ALA A 240 -3.03 -21.57 -25.41
C ALA A 240 -3.15 -22.85 -26.24
N ASN A 241 -2.88 -24.03 -25.64
CA ASN A 241 -3.02 -25.33 -26.31
C ASN A 241 -4.48 -25.68 -26.60
N GLY A 242 -5.44 -25.35 -25.73
CA GLY A 242 -6.87 -25.51 -25.96
C GLY A 242 -7.39 -24.68 -27.13
N LYS A 243 -6.87 -23.46 -27.32
CA LYS A 243 -7.19 -22.61 -28.48
C LYS A 243 -6.63 -23.17 -29.81
N LEU A 244 -5.44 -23.79 -29.77
CA LEU A 244 -4.82 -24.46 -30.90
C LEU A 244 -5.57 -25.75 -31.27
N GLN A 245 -6.03 -26.54 -30.29
CA GLN A 245 -6.83 -27.75 -30.52
C GLN A 245 -8.23 -27.42 -31.04
N THR A 246 -8.92 -26.36 -30.54
CA THR A 246 -10.23 -25.94 -31.07
C THR A 246 -10.12 -25.38 -32.47
N ALA A 247 -8.98 -24.83 -32.86
CA ALA A 247 -8.74 -24.43 -34.25
C ALA A 247 -8.54 -25.64 -35.18
N ASN A 248 -7.90 -26.72 -34.68
CA ASN A 248 -7.67 -27.95 -35.44
C ASN A 248 -8.87 -28.93 -35.42
N SER A 249 -9.70 -28.94 -34.35
CA SER A 249 -10.82 -29.89 -34.20
C SER A 249 -12.08 -29.54 -34.99
N LYS A 250 -12.09 -28.43 -35.76
CA LYS A 250 -13.13 -28.16 -36.74
C LYS A 250 -13.05 -29.13 -37.97
N SER A 251 -12.10 -30.04 -37.99
CA SER A 251 -11.91 -30.98 -39.10
C SER A 251 -11.96 -32.47 -38.75
N GLN A 252 -12.15 -32.88 -37.48
CA GLN A 252 -12.24 -34.31 -37.14
C GLN A 252 -13.07 -34.56 -35.86
N THR A 253 -14.07 -35.46 -36.01
CA THR A 253 -14.83 -36.12 -34.93
C THR A 253 -13.86 -36.88 -33.99
N ALA A 254 -13.63 -36.37 -32.81
CA ALA A 254 -12.74 -36.98 -31.81
C ALA A 254 -13.52 -37.95 -30.93
N SER A 255 -13.02 -39.17 -30.84
CA SER A 255 -13.47 -40.28 -30.02
C SER A 255 -13.25 -40.06 -28.50
N ASP A 256 -13.95 -40.84 -27.68
CA ASP A 256 -13.93 -40.86 -26.20
C ASP A 256 -12.52 -40.94 -25.57
N ASP A 257 -11.50 -41.37 -26.29
CA ASP A 257 -10.11 -41.45 -25.85
C ASP A 257 -9.49 -40.06 -25.52
N ALA A 258 -9.95 -38.97 -26.15
CA ALA A 258 -9.46 -37.63 -25.90
C ALA A 258 -9.86 -37.12 -24.49
N GLN A 259 -11.00 -37.56 -23.96
CA GLN A 259 -11.43 -37.17 -22.61
C GLN A 259 -10.63 -37.92 -21.50
N HIS A 260 -10.23 -39.17 -21.75
CA HIS A 260 -9.41 -39.93 -20.83
C HIS A 260 -7.98 -39.37 -20.72
N VAL A 261 -7.37 -39.00 -21.84
CA VAL A 261 -6.05 -38.37 -21.91
C VAL A 261 -6.05 -37.01 -21.21
N SER A 262 -7.13 -36.23 -21.33
CA SER A 262 -7.23 -34.91 -20.66
C SER A 262 -7.32 -35.02 -19.13
N ARG A 263 -7.99 -36.06 -18.60
CA ARG A 263 -8.03 -36.31 -17.15
C ARG A 263 -6.68 -36.77 -16.58
N ILE A 264 -5.98 -37.65 -17.29
CA ILE A 264 -4.65 -38.14 -16.87
C ILE A 264 -3.63 -36.99 -16.88
N THR A 265 -3.63 -36.14 -17.91
CA THR A 265 -2.75 -34.96 -17.96
C THR A 265 -3.06 -33.93 -16.87
N TYR A 266 -4.33 -33.76 -16.49
CA TYR A 266 -4.71 -32.86 -15.39
C TYR A 266 -4.19 -33.38 -14.03
N HIS A 267 -4.32 -34.67 -13.75
CA HIS A 267 -3.80 -35.27 -12.51
C HIS A 267 -2.26 -35.25 -12.46
N ALA A 268 -1.57 -35.58 -13.54
CA ALA A 268 -0.11 -35.52 -13.63
C ALA A 268 0.42 -34.08 -13.44
N SER A 269 -0.31 -33.07 -13.94
CA SER A 269 0.10 -31.66 -13.78
C SER A 269 -0.06 -31.13 -12.34
N ARG A 270 -1.03 -31.67 -11.59
CA ARG A 270 -1.24 -31.29 -10.17
C ARG A 270 -0.12 -31.84 -9.28
N HIS A 271 0.27 -33.08 -9.50
CA HIS A 271 1.36 -33.72 -8.73
C HIS A 271 2.72 -33.07 -9.01
N SER A 272 2.99 -32.66 -10.25
CA SER A 272 4.26 -32.00 -10.58
C SER A 272 4.40 -30.58 -9.99
N SER A 273 3.29 -29.82 -9.79
CA SER A 273 3.35 -28.52 -9.11
C SER A 273 3.57 -28.65 -7.60
N LEU A 274 2.99 -29.67 -6.98
CA LEU A 274 3.26 -29.99 -5.57
C LEU A 274 4.69 -30.50 -5.37
N ALA A 275 5.22 -31.30 -6.30
CA ALA A 275 6.61 -31.74 -6.25
C ALA A 275 7.60 -30.56 -6.35
N ILE A 276 7.34 -29.59 -7.23
CA ILE A 276 8.15 -28.36 -7.33
C ILE A 276 8.09 -27.58 -6.01
N ALA A 277 6.91 -27.41 -5.42
CA ALA A 277 6.75 -26.74 -4.14
C ALA A 277 7.55 -27.42 -3.02
N ALA A 278 7.45 -28.75 -2.93
CA ALA A 278 8.19 -29.54 -1.94
C ALA A 278 9.71 -29.41 -2.14
N VAL A 279 10.19 -29.50 -3.37
CA VAL A 279 11.63 -29.34 -3.66
C VAL A 279 12.09 -27.94 -3.29
N VAL A 280 11.36 -26.88 -3.66
CA VAL A 280 11.71 -25.50 -3.31
C VAL A 280 11.72 -25.30 -1.80
N ALA A 281 10.74 -25.85 -1.07
CA ALA A 281 10.69 -25.76 0.38
C ALA A 281 11.89 -26.45 1.05
N ILE A 282 12.23 -27.66 0.60
CA ILE A 282 13.38 -28.43 1.12
C ILE A 282 14.70 -27.72 0.80
N VAL A 283 14.90 -27.30 -0.44
CA VAL A 283 16.11 -26.58 -0.85
C VAL A 283 16.25 -25.28 -0.06
N ALA A 284 15.17 -24.50 0.11
CA ALA A 284 15.19 -23.28 0.89
C ALA A 284 15.55 -23.56 2.35
N PHE A 285 14.98 -24.57 2.97
CA PHE A 285 15.27 -24.97 4.36
C PHE A 285 16.76 -25.25 4.57
N PHE A 286 17.38 -26.02 3.69
CA PHE A 286 18.80 -26.39 3.84
C PHE A 286 19.78 -25.34 3.30
N ALA A 287 19.44 -24.61 2.26
CA ALA A 287 20.35 -23.70 1.57
C ALA A 287 20.33 -22.27 2.12
N LEU A 288 19.16 -21.75 2.54
CA LEU A 288 19.06 -20.35 3.00
C LEU A 288 19.94 -20.04 4.22
N PRO A 289 19.95 -20.86 5.30
CA PRO A 289 20.77 -20.52 6.47
C PRO A 289 22.28 -20.42 6.15
N PRO A 290 22.92 -21.36 5.47
CA PRO A 290 24.34 -21.24 5.15
C PRO A 290 24.62 -20.14 4.12
N LEU A 291 23.76 -19.95 3.11
CA LEU A 291 23.93 -18.90 2.10
C LEU A 291 23.88 -17.50 2.70
N THR A 292 22.92 -17.25 3.57
CA THR A 292 22.79 -15.94 4.23
C THR A 292 23.94 -15.65 5.19
N ARG A 293 24.53 -16.66 5.83
CA ARG A 293 25.73 -16.50 6.66
C ARG A 293 26.99 -16.22 5.84
N LEU A 294 27.10 -16.80 4.65
CA LEU A 294 28.28 -16.64 3.79
C LEU A 294 28.27 -15.33 3.01
N TRP A 295 27.10 -14.90 2.57
CA TRP A 295 26.97 -13.74 1.71
C TRP A 295 25.66 -12.98 1.98
N TRP A 296 25.73 -12.04 2.93
CA TRP A 296 24.60 -11.19 3.25
C TRP A 296 25.02 -9.72 3.18
N PRO A 297 24.39 -8.91 2.31
CA PRO A 297 24.82 -7.53 2.08
C PRO A 297 24.43 -6.56 3.21
N PHE A 298 23.47 -6.92 4.06
CA PHE A 298 22.95 -6.07 5.13
C PHE A 298 23.64 -6.43 6.45
N THR A 299 24.78 -5.83 6.74
CA THR A 299 25.60 -6.16 7.92
C THR A 299 25.53 -5.10 9.03
N ASP A 300 24.92 -3.94 8.75
CA ASP A 300 24.84 -2.87 9.71
C ASP A 300 23.72 -3.13 10.73
N GLN A 301 24.09 -3.53 11.96
CA GLN A 301 23.16 -3.83 13.06
C GLN A 301 22.32 -2.64 13.51
N TYR A 302 22.69 -1.43 13.15
CA TYR A 302 21.93 -0.22 13.45
C TYR A 302 20.98 0.19 12.32
N ASP A 303 20.98 -0.53 11.22
CA ASP A 303 20.03 -0.28 10.13
C ASP A 303 18.65 -0.84 10.52
N ARG A 304 17.64 0.03 10.48
CA ARG A 304 16.27 -0.30 10.88
C ARG A 304 15.43 -0.85 9.73
N LEU A 305 16.02 -1.01 8.54
CA LEU A 305 15.30 -1.56 7.40
C LEU A 305 14.89 -3.01 7.68
N HIS A 306 13.61 -3.28 7.56
CA HIS A 306 12.99 -4.56 7.95
C HIS A 306 12.06 -5.11 6.86
N LEU A 307 11.60 -6.36 7.01
CA LEU A 307 10.71 -7.06 6.07
C LEU A 307 9.38 -6.34 5.80
N GLY A 308 9.03 -5.33 6.58
CA GLY A 308 7.86 -4.48 6.33
C GLY A 308 7.88 -3.80 4.96
N LEU A 309 9.07 -3.47 4.41
CA LEU A 309 9.18 -2.96 3.05
C LEU A 309 8.73 -4.00 2.02
N ALA A 310 9.17 -5.24 2.18
CA ALA A 310 8.72 -6.34 1.32
C ALA A 310 7.20 -6.56 1.44
N LEU A 311 6.65 -6.48 2.65
CA LEU A 311 5.21 -6.55 2.89
C LEU A 311 4.47 -5.42 2.16
N ALA A 312 4.96 -4.17 2.21
CA ALA A 312 4.37 -3.02 1.54
C ALA A 312 4.38 -3.19 0.00
N VAL A 313 5.49 -3.66 -0.56
CA VAL A 313 5.59 -3.95 -2.01
C VAL A 313 4.67 -5.10 -2.40
N LEU A 314 4.62 -6.18 -1.62
CA LEU A 314 3.70 -7.30 -1.85
C LEU A 314 2.23 -6.86 -1.75
N ALA A 315 1.91 -5.97 -0.80
CA ALA A 315 0.58 -5.39 -0.69
C ALA A 315 0.22 -4.56 -1.94
N ALA A 316 1.18 -3.79 -2.51
CA ALA A 316 0.95 -3.05 -3.74
C ALA A 316 0.65 -3.97 -4.94
N VAL A 317 1.41 -5.06 -5.07
CA VAL A 317 1.16 -6.10 -6.09
C VAL A 317 -0.17 -6.81 -5.83
N GLY A 318 -0.48 -7.12 -4.58
CA GLY A 318 -1.75 -7.75 -4.16
C GLY A 318 -2.96 -6.87 -4.46
N VAL A 319 -2.90 -5.58 -4.16
CA VAL A 319 -3.96 -4.61 -4.48
C VAL A 319 -4.11 -4.43 -5.99
N TRP A 320 -2.99 -4.37 -6.73
CA TRP A 320 -3.05 -4.36 -8.18
C TRP A 320 -3.74 -5.61 -8.71
N TRP A 321 -3.35 -6.80 -8.25
CA TRP A 321 -3.97 -8.06 -8.64
C TRP A 321 -5.46 -8.10 -8.25
N LEU A 322 -5.79 -7.74 -7.02
CA LEU A 322 -7.16 -7.66 -6.52
C LEU A 322 -8.02 -6.78 -7.43
N LEU A 323 -7.60 -5.55 -7.68
CA LEU A 323 -8.41 -4.57 -8.43
C LEU A 323 -8.55 -4.92 -9.91
N TRP A 324 -7.51 -5.46 -10.58
CA TRP A 324 -7.53 -5.62 -12.04
C TRP A 324 -7.63 -7.07 -12.52
N LYS A 325 -7.45 -8.06 -11.65
CA LYS A 325 -7.40 -9.48 -12.03
C LYS A 325 -8.44 -10.34 -11.35
N THR A 326 -9.28 -9.80 -10.46
CA THR A 326 -10.32 -10.54 -9.74
C THR A 326 -11.72 -10.02 -10.03
N THR A 327 -12.73 -10.88 -9.82
CA THR A 327 -14.15 -10.52 -9.92
C THR A 327 -14.54 -9.51 -8.84
N ILE A 328 -14.03 -9.67 -7.62
CA ILE A 328 -14.24 -8.72 -6.50
C ILE A 328 -13.77 -7.32 -6.90
N GLY A 329 -12.55 -7.20 -7.44
CA GLY A 329 -12.02 -5.92 -7.89
C GLY A 329 -12.79 -5.32 -9.06
N PHE A 330 -13.32 -6.15 -9.95
CA PHE A 330 -14.21 -5.71 -11.01
C PHE A 330 -15.51 -5.13 -10.45
N GLU A 331 -16.17 -5.85 -9.51
CA GLU A 331 -17.40 -5.37 -8.87
C GLU A 331 -17.17 -4.04 -8.11
N LEU A 332 -16.10 -3.95 -7.31
CA LEU A 332 -15.73 -2.73 -6.59
C LEU A 332 -15.61 -1.53 -7.53
N ARG A 333 -14.86 -1.69 -8.63
CA ARG A 333 -14.68 -0.61 -9.62
C ARG A 333 -15.96 -0.26 -10.36
N THR A 334 -16.81 -1.24 -10.65
CA THR A 334 -18.08 -1.01 -11.34
C THR A 334 -19.07 -0.28 -10.45
N VAL A 335 -19.18 -0.70 -9.16
CA VAL A 335 -20.00 0.00 -8.16
C VAL A 335 -19.50 1.43 -7.96
N GLY A 336 -18.18 1.63 -7.89
CA GLY A 336 -17.59 2.96 -7.74
C GLY A 336 -17.81 3.88 -8.95
N ALA A 337 -17.81 3.33 -10.16
CA ALA A 337 -18.00 4.09 -11.39
C ALA A 337 -19.49 4.46 -11.63
N ASN A 338 -20.40 3.52 -11.46
CA ASN A 338 -21.84 3.74 -11.61
C ASN A 338 -22.64 2.69 -10.82
N PRO A 339 -23.14 3.03 -9.62
CA PRO A 339 -23.92 2.13 -8.78
C PRO A 339 -25.19 1.59 -9.44
N ASN A 340 -25.87 2.43 -10.23
CA ASN A 340 -27.11 2.02 -10.89
C ASN A 340 -26.82 0.95 -11.98
N ALA A 341 -25.81 1.16 -12.80
CA ALA A 341 -25.37 0.16 -13.78
C ALA A 341 -24.92 -1.15 -13.11
N ALA A 342 -24.21 -1.07 -11.97
CA ALA A 342 -23.84 -2.24 -11.19
C ALA A 342 -25.06 -3.02 -10.68
N ARG A 343 -26.10 -2.31 -10.20
CA ARG A 343 -27.35 -2.91 -9.76
C ARG A 343 -28.07 -3.64 -10.88
N TYR A 344 -28.16 -3.03 -12.07
CA TYR A 344 -28.73 -3.69 -13.26
C TYR A 344 -27.97 -4.95 -13.66
N ALA A 345 -26.64 -4.97 -13.44
CA ALA A 345 -25.80 -6.14 -13.70
C ALA A 345 -25.86 -7.19 -12.55
N GLY A 346 -26.75 -7.04 -11.57
CA GLY A 346 -26.93 -8.00 -10.47
C GLY A 346 -25.91 -7.88 -9.33
N MET A 347 -25.09 -6.85 -9.30
CA MET A 347 -24.07 -6.66 -8.26
C MET A 347 -24.69 -6.08 -6.99
N SER A 348 -24.35 -6.63 -5.82
CA SER A 348 -24.79 -6.12 -4.52
C SER A 348 -24.00 -4.89 -4.12
N ILE A 349 -24.61 -3.71 -4.16
CA ILE A 349 -23.98 -2.44 -3.79
C ILE A 349 -23.59 -2.46 -2.30
N THR A 350 -24.51 -2.89 -1.42
CA THR A 350 -24.26 -2.97 0.03
C THR A 350 -23.02 -3.80 0.36
N ARG A 351 -22.92 -5.01 -0.23
CA ARG A 351 -21.77 -5.89 -0.03
C ARG A 351 -20.46 -5.24 -0.51
N ASN A 352 -20.48 -4.61 -1.67
CA ASN A 352 -19.27 -4.01 -2.25
C ASN A 352 -18.83 -2.75 -1.49
N VAL A 353 -19.75 -1.94 -0.98
CA VAL A 353 -19.43 -0.79 -0.13
C VAL A 353 -18.76 -1.24 1.18
N VAL A 354 -19.37 -2.21 1.89
CA VAL A 354 -18.80 -2.73 3.13
C VAL A 354 -17.44 -3.39 2.89
N LEU A 355 -17.34 -4.20 1.83
CA LEU A 355 -16.10 -4.91 1.48
C LEU A 355 -14.99 -3.92 1.08
N GLY A 356 -15.30 -2.89 0.29
CA GLY A 356 -14.35 -1.85 -0.09
C GLY A 356 -13.80 -1.09 1.12
N MET A 357 -14.67 -0.72 2.08
CA MET A 357 -14.26 -0.10 3.33
C MET A 357 -13.44 -1.06 4.20
N ALA A 358 -13.87 -2.32 4.33
CA ALA A 358 -13.14 -3.31 5.13
C ALA A 358 -11.73 -3.60 4.58
N ILE A 359 -11.57 -3.74 3.25
CA ILE A 359 -10.25 -3.92 2.62
C ILE A 359 -9.39 -2.67 2.83
N SER A 360 -9.97 -1.47 2.67
CA SER A 360 -9.28 -0.20 2.96
C SER A 360 -8.79 -0.16 4.40
N GLY A 361 -9.66 -0.52 5.34
CA GLY A 361 -9.32 -0.60 6.76
C GLY A 361 -8.33 -1.70 7.11
N ALA A 362 -8.38 -2.86 6.44
CA ALA A 362 -7.40 -3.93 6.63
C ALA A 362 -5.97 -3.46 6.28
N LEU A 363 -5.82 -2.75 5.17
CA LEU A 363 -4.52 -2.19 4.76
C LEU A 363 -4.05 -1.08 5.72
N ALA A 364 -4.98 -0.25 6.21
CA ALA A 364 -4.66 0.74 7.24
C ALA A 364 -4.28 0.09 8.58
N GLY A 365 -4.96 -0.98 8.97
CA GLY A 365 -4.61 -1.77 10.16
C GLY A 365 -3.26 -2.46 10.02
N LEU A 366 -2.92 -2.98 8.83
CA LEU A 366 -1.58 -3.50 8.54
C LEU A 366 -0.51 -2.41 8.68
N ALA A 367 -0.78 -1.18 8.23
CA ALA A 367 0.13 -0.05 8.42
C ALA A 367 0.36 0.20 9.92
N GLY A 368 -0.70 0.25 10.73
CA GLY A 368 -0.61 0.40 12.18
C GLY A 368 0.16 -0.74 12.84
N THR A 369 -0.03 -1.95 12.35
CA THR A 369 0.74 -3.10 12.80
C THR A 369 2.22 -2.93 12.50
N THR A 370 2.60 -2.59 11.26
CA THR A 370 4.01 -2.39 10.89
C THR A 370 4.66 -1.25 11.67
N GLU A 371 3.91 -0.24 12.06
CA GLU A 371 4.39 0.84 12.95
C GLU A 371 4.84 0.28 14.31
N VAL A 372 4.00 -0.53 14.95
CA VAL A 372 4.30 -1.09 16.28
C VAL A 372 5.41 -2.14 16.23
N ILE A 373 5.31 -3.11 15.31
CA ILE A 373 6.21 -4.28 15.29
C ILE A 373 7.49 -4.08 14.46
N GLY A 374 7.60 -2.95 13.72
CA GLY A 374 8.73 -2.70 12.80
C GLY A 374 9.29 -1.29 12.91
N VAL A 375 8.50 -0.25 12.71
CA VAL A 375 8.96 1.13 12.63
C VAL A 375 9.29 1.72 14.01
N SER A 376 8.45 1.47 15.02
CA SER A 376 8.63 1.97 16.37
C SER A 376 9.92 1.44 17.02
N ILE A 377 10.75 2.34 17.55
CA ILE A 377 12.02 1.97 18.20
C ILE A 377 11.77 1.18 19.50
N CYS A 378 10.75 1.56 20.27
CA CYS A 378 10.44 0.88 21.53
C CYS A 378 9.79 -0.50 21.34
N ARG A 379 9.35 -0.84 20.11
CA ARG A 379 8.51 -2.03 19.85
C ARG A 379 7.31 -2.08 20.79
N CYS A 380 6.68 -0.94 20.96
CA CYS A 380 5.54 -0.68 21.82
C CYS A 380 4.62 0.35 21.15
N LEU A 381 3.46 0.58 21.70
CA LEU A 381 2.53 1.61 21.23
C LEU A 381 2.53 2.77 22.23
N PRO A 382 3.25 3.88 21.95
CA PRO A 382 3.19 5.08 22.78
C PRO A 382 1.92 5.88 22.50
N LEU A 383 1.53 6.70 23.44
CA LEU A 383 0.45 7.67 23.27
C LEU A 383 0.83 8.68 22.16
N PHE A 384 -0.12 9.03 21.28
CA PHE A 384 0.11 9.94 20.14
C PHE A 384 1.22 9.49 19.18
N PHE A 385 1.33 8.20 18.93
CA PHE A 385 2.38 7.61 18.08
C PHE A 385 2.28 8.06 16.61
N SER A 386 1.09 8.40 16.13
CA SER A 386 0.91 8.91 14.78
C SER A 386 1.00 10.44 14.75
N SER A 387 1.74 10.95 13.80
CA SER A 387 1.80 12.37 13.46
C SER A 387 1.06 12.68 12.15
N GLY A 388 -0.09 12.02 11.92
CA GLY A 388 -0.97 12.29 10.78
C GLY A 388 -0.70 11.46 9.53
N TYR A 389 -0.10 10.27 9.66
CA TYR A 389 0.19 9.37 8.54
C TYR A 389 -1.03 9.10 7.63
N GLY A 390 -2.21 8.90 8.22
CA GLY A 390 -3.43 8.63 7.46
C GLY A 390 -3.89 9.84 6.64
N PHE A 391 -3.75 11.06 7.17
CA PHE A 391 -4.10 12.27 6.43
C PHE A 391 -3.13 12.53 5.29
N ASP A 392 -1.82 12.40 5.51
CA ASP A 392 -0.80 12.53 4.47
C ASP A 392 -1.01 11.51 3.36
N SER A 393 -1.49 10.30 3.71
CA SER A 393 -1.74 9.22 2.77
C SER A 393 -2.83 9.54 1.75
N ILE A 394 -3.74 10.48 2.05
CA ILE A 394 -4.72 10.97 1.08
C ILE A 394 -3.99 11.70 -0.06
N ALA A 395 -3.05 12.58 0.29
CA ALA A 395 -2.23 13.28 -0.68
C ALA A 395 -1.40 12.32 -1.54
N ILE A 396 -0.81 11.32 -0.90
CA ILE A 396 0.01 10.29 -1.54
C ILE A 396 -0.81 9.46 -2.53
N ALA A 397 -2.01 9.02 -2.14
CA ALA A 397 -2.89 8.25 -3.00
C ALA A 397 -3.31 9.04 -4.25
N LEU A 398 -3.65 10.33 -4.08
CA LEU A 398 -4.00 11.23 -5.18
C LEU A 398 -2.80 11.53 -6.07
N LEU A 399 -1.62 11.80 -5.50
CA LEU A 399 -0.37 12.00 -6.23
C LEU A 399 -0.01 10.77 -7.06
N GLY A 400 -0.17 9.56 -6.48
CA GLY A 400 -0.02 8.27 -7.14
C GLY A 400 -1.16 7.91 -8.10
N ARG A 401 -2.17 8.81 -8.28
CA ARG A 401 -3.35 8.61 -9.14
C ARG A 401 -4.13 7.33 -8.82
N ASN A 402 -4.20 6.95 -7.57
CA ASN A 402 -4.83 5.72 -7.11
C ASN A 402 -4.35 4.46 -7.87
N ASN A 403 -3.10 4.48 -8.33
CA ASN A 403 -2.42 3.36 -8.95
C ASN A 403 -1.41 2.79 -7.96
N PRO A 404 -1.43 1.47 -7.66
CA PRO A 404 -0.54 0.87 -6.65
C PRO A 404 0.95 1.14 -6.88
N PHE A 405 1.40 1.12 -8.14
CA PHE A 405 2.82 1.41 -8.45
C PHE A 405 3.13 2.92 -8.38
N GLY A 406 2.17 3.79 -8.73
CA GLY A 406 2.31 5.23 -8.51
C GLY A 406 2.37 5.58 -7.03
N ILE A 407 1.60 4.86 -6.20
CA ILE A 407 1.61 5.01 -4.74
C ILE A 407 2.98 4.64 -4.14
N LEU A 408 3.66 3.60 -4.63
CA LEU A 408 5.02 3.28 -4.18
C LEU A 408 5.97 4.47 -4.35
N ALA A 409 5.94 5.11 -5.51
CA ALA A 409 6.80 6.26 -5.79
C ALA A 409 6.42 7.51 -4.97
N SER A 410 5.12 7.82 -4.85
CA SER A 410 4.66 8.97 -4.06
C SER A 410 4.87 8.76 -2.56
N SER A 411 4.68 7.54 -2.05
CA SER A 411 4.98 7.21 -0.65
C SER A 411 6.46 7.34 -0.33
N PHE A 412 7.34 6.92 -1.25
CA PHE A 412 8.78 7.08 -1.07
C PHE A 412 9.18 8.56 -1.02
N LEU A 413 8.60 9.40 -1.87
CA LEU A 413 8.83 10.84 -1.82
C LEU A 413 8.45 11.43 -0.46
N PHE A 414 7.26 11.11 0.06
CA PHE A 414 6.80 11.61 1.36
C PHE A 414 7.61 11.04 2.52
N GLY A 415 7.97 9.75 2.48
CA GLY A 415 8.85 9.13 3.47
C GLY A 415 10.23 9.77 3.51
N ALA A 416 10.83 10.07 2.34
CA ALA A 416 12.10 10.76 2.22
C ALA A 416 12.02 12.20 2.75
N MET A 417 10.95 12.95 2.42
CA MET A 417 10.73 14.30 2.95
C MET A 417 10.60 14.29 4.47
N ARG A 418 9.87 13.32 5.02
CA ARG A 418 9.68 13.18 6.46
C ARG A 418 10.99 12.87 7.17
N ASN A 419 11.75 11.89 6.67
CA ASN A 419 13.05 11.54 7.25
C ASN A 419 14.07 12.68 7.13
N GLY A 420 14.07 13.40 6.01
CA GLY A 420 14.95 14.56 5.80
C GLY A 420 14.61 15.77 6.67
N ALA A 421 13.35 15.89 7.13
CA ALA A 421 12.87 17.03 7.90
C ALA A 421 13.64 17.23 9.23
N ASP A 422 13.99 16.14 9.90
CA ASP A 422 14.73 16.22 11.18
C ASP A 422 16.15 16.80 10.98
N LEU A 423 16.85 16.41 9.89
CA LEU A 423 18.17 17.00 9.59
C LEU A 423 18.05 18.43 9.10
N MET A 424 17.02 18.76 8.34
CA MET A 424 16.72 20.13 7.94
C MET A 424 16.56 21.03 9.16
N GLU A 425 15.78 20.62 10.16
CA GLU A 425 15.56 21.37 11.40
C GLU A 425 16.88 21.57 12.17
N LEU A 426 17.70 20.52 12.28
CA LEU A 426 19.00 20.57 12.97
C LEU A 426 20.03 21.47 12.28
N THR A 427 20.03 21.56 10.96
CA THR A 427 21.06 22.30 10.20
C THR A 427 20.69 23.75 9.92
N SER A 428 19.41 24.03 9.67
CA SER A 428 18.94 25.38 9.29
C SER A 428 18.16 26.11 10.38
N GLY A 429 17.80 25.40 11.49
CA GLY A 429 16.88 25.94 12.51
C GLY A 429 15.45 26.12 12.04
N VAL A 430 15.13 25.69 10.81
CA VAL A 430 13.78 25.76 10.24
C VAL A 430 12.95 24.61 10.77
N SER A 431 11.80 24.90 11.39
CA SER A 431 10.95 23.88 11.96
C SER A 431 10.53 22.83 10.93
N LYS A 432 10.62 21.55 11.32
CA LYS A 432 10.16 20.41 10.50
C LYS A 432 8.68 20.50 10.09
N HIS A 433 7.86 21.26 10.78
CA HIS A 433 6.46 21.50 10.42
C HIS A 433 6.31 22.19 9.05
N ILE A 434 7.37 22.87 8.56
CA ILE A 434 7.41 23.40 7.19
C ILE A 434 7.27 22.28 6.14
N ILE A 435 7.80 21.08 6.42
CA ILE A 435 7.62 19.93 5.53
C ILE A 435 6.14 19.51 5.47
N SER A 436 5.43 19.52 6.59
CA SER A 436 3.98 19.24 6.60
C SER A 436 3.20 20.30 5.81
N LEU A 437 3.63 21.57 5.86
CA LEU A 437 3.06 22.64 5.03
C LEU A 437 3.33 22.37 3.53
N ILE A 438 4.55 22.00 3.16
CA ILE A 438 4.89 21.66 1.76
C ILE A 438 4.05 20.47 1.29
N GLN A 439 3.90 19.43 2.12
CA GLN A 439 3.06 18.26 1.82
C GLN A 439 1.59 18.65 1.61
N ALA A 440 1.05 19.54 2.45
CA ALA A 440 -0.30 20.08 2.28
C ALA A 440 -0.44 20.90 0.97
N LEU A 441 0.56 21.69 0.61
CA LEU A 441 0.59 22.42 -0.67
C LEU A 441 0.66 21.45 -1.86
N VAL A 442 1.43 20.36 -1.77
CA VAL A 442 1.43 19.30 -2.79
C VAL A 442 0.01 18.76 -2.96
N LEU A 443 -0.68 18.43 -1.85
CA LEU A 443 -2.06 17.95 -1.91
C LEU A 443 -2.98 18.96 -2.60
N LEU A 444 -2.90 20.24 -2.22
CA LEU A 444 -3.70 21.30 -2.81
C LEU A 444 -3.53 21.38 -4.33
N PHE A 445 -2.29 21.37 -4.81
CA PHE A 445 -2.01 21.48 -6.26
C PHE A 445 -2.33 20.20 -7.03
N VAL A 446 -2.21 19.04 -6.41
CA VAL A 446 -2.61 17.76 -7.02
C VAL A 446 -4.14 17.64 -7.08
N ALA A 447 -4.85 18.09 -6.05
CA ALA A 447 -6.31 18.10 -6.01
C ALA A 447 -6.93 19.17 -6.95
N ALA A 448 -6.21 20.25 -7.18
CA ALA A 448 -6.66 21.36 -8.03
C ALA A 448 -5.74 21.55 -9.27
N PRO A 449 -5.68 20.59 -10.20
CA PRO A 449 -4.78 20.67 -11.37
C PRO A 449 -5.10 21.86 -12.31
N ALA A 450 -6.29 22.43 -12.18
CA ALA A 450 -6.66 23.64 -12.92
C ALA A 450 -5.82 24.86 -12.48
N VAL A 451 -5.50 24.97 -11.18
CA VAL A 451 -4.65 26.04 -10.64
C VAL A 451 -3.23 25.93 -11.21
N VAL A 452 -2.67 24.71 -11.23
CA VAL A 452 -1.34 24.47 -11.79
C VAL A 452 -1.32 24.80 -13.29
N ARG A 453 -2.32 24.37 -14.05
CA ARG A 453 -2.43 24.73 -15.48
C ARG A 453 -2.53 26.24 -15.71
N TRP A 454 -3.29 26.93 -14.89
CA TRP A 454 -3.41 28.39 -14.96
C TRP A 454 -2.08 29.06 -14.65
N LEU A 455 -1.40 28.65 -13.60
CA LEU A 455 -0.11 29.21 -13.16
C LEU A 455 0.97 29.06 -14.25
N TYR A 456 1.06 27.91 -14.89
CA TYR A 456 2.05 27.59 -15.92
C TYR A 456 1.54 27.91 -17.36
N ARG A 457 0.37 28.54 -17.50
CA ARG A 457 -0.26 28.86 -18.78
C ARG A 457 -0.33 27.71 -19.77
N ILE A 458 -0.50 26.47 -19.26
CA ILE A 458 -0.60 25.27 -20.08
C ILE A 458 -1.96 25.29 -20.77
N LYS A 459 -1.97 25.50 -22.10
CA LYS A 459 -3.20 25.42 -22.92
C LYS A 459 -3.77 24.01 -22.81
N GLY A 460 -5.02 23.89 -22.37
CA GLY A 460 -5.67 22.60 -22.15
C GLY A 460 -5.80 21.84 -23.45
N GLY A 461 -5.13 20.72 -23.57
CA GLY A 461 -5.61 19.63 -24.44
C GLY A 461 -6.98 19.17 -23.92
N ALA A 462 -7.85 18.70 -24.82
CA ALA A 462 -9.21 18.25 -24.53
C ALA A 462 -9.27 17.49 -23.20
N ARG A 463 -10.20 17.91 -22.33
CA ARG A 463 -10.47 17.25 -21.06
C ARG A 463 -10.54 15.75 -21.28
N PRO A 464 -9.71 14.91 -20.62
CA PRO A 464 -10.17 13.59 -20.34
C PRO A 464 -11.45 13.78 -19.54
N GLU A 465 -12.50 13.13 -19.91
CA GLU A 465 -13.75 13.07 -19.18
C GLU A 465 -13.43 12.53 -17.77
N GLU A 466 -13.11 13.46 -16.87
CA GLU A 466 -12.96 13.16 -15.45
C GLU A 466 -14.35 12.74 -15.03
N ALA A 467 -14.54 11.46 -14.83
CA ALA A 467 -15.70 10.97 -14.11
C ALA A 467 -15.78 11.80 -12.81
N PRO A 468 -16.85 12.56 -12.59
CA PRO A 468 -16.93 13.50 -11.47
C PRO A 468 -16.80 12.70 -10.18
N LEU A 469 -15.78 13.01 -9.39
CA LEU A 469 -15.55 12.46 -8.05
C LEU A 469 -16.71 12.80 -7.07
N THR A 470 -17.69 13.59 -7.54
CA THR A 470 -18.77 14.16 -6.74
C THR A 470 -20.13 14.10 -7.42
N ARG A 471 -20.50 13.00 -8.04
CA ARG A 471 -21.93 12.71 -8.07
C ARG A 471 -22.24 11.97 -6.78
N GLY A 472 -22.51 12.78 -5.76
CA GLY A 472 -23.05 12.29 -4.51
C GLY A 472 -24.26 11.40 -4.78
N TRP A 473 -24.40 10.40 -3.99
CA TRP A 473 -25.53 9.49 -3.89
C TRP A 473 -26.77 10.27 -3.36
N GLY A 474 -27.16 11.34 -4.02
CA GLY A 474 -28.30 12.17 -3.68
C GLY A 474 -29.22 12.28 -4.88
N GLY A 475 -30.25 11.46 -4.92
CA GLY A 475 -31.36 11.45 -5.84
C GLY A 475 -32.19 10.23 -5.61
#